data_feb87e02c9c0e2cc2519f382f666ce27
#
_entry.id   feb87e02c9c0e2cc2519f382f666ce27
#
_cell.length_a   1.000
_cell.length_b   1.000
_cell.length_c   1.000
_cell.angle_alpha   90.00
_cell.angle_beta   90.00
_cell.angle_gamma   90.00
#
_symmetry.space_group_name_H-M   'P 1'
#
loop_
_entity.id
_entity.type
_entity.pdbx_description
1 polymer ?
#
loop_
_entity_poly.entity_id
_entity_poly.type
_entity_poly.pdbx_seq_one_letter_code
_entity_poly.pdbx_strand_id
1 'polypeptide(L)'
;MENICYIVGAASLDGVRLSPRAGDYVIAADGGYRSLKARGIEPDFVMGDFDSLGYRPDHPNVETHPVMKDDTDLGLAVRWALAHGHRRFVIAGALGGRLDQTIASLQTLRGLTDAGAQGWLIGCGWVVTAVQNGTLTFPAGMEGTVSVFSSGDAARGVTLRGLLYEVTDATLTCAMPLGVSNSFTGAEASVHVADGTVFVLWQGDALPDGLEVRHGAD
;
A
#
# COMPACT_ATOMS: atom_id res chain seq x y z
N MET A 1 -17.21 7.76 -5.26
CA MET A 1 -15.93 7.22 -4.73
C MET A 1 -14.81 7.95 -5.44
N GLU A 2 -13.77 8.35 -4.73
CA GLU A 2 -12.59 8.97 -5.35
C GLU A 2 -11.84 7.93 -6.20
N ASN A 3 -11.31 8.36 -7.34
CA ASN A 3 -10.56 7.51 -8.26
C ASN A 3 -9.28 6.99 -7.60
N ILE A 4 -8.91 5.76 -7.89
CA ILE A 4 -7.72 5.10 -7.38
C ILE A 4 -6.61 5.18 -8.46
N CYS A 5 -5.39 5.50 -8.04
CA CYS A 5 -4.21 5.33 -8.84
C CYS A 5 -3.58 3.97 -8.52
N TYR A 6 -3.63 3.05 -9.47
CA TYR A 6 -2.95 1.77 -9.40
C TYR A 6 -1.52 1.92 -9.88
N ILE A 7 -0.54 1.52 -9.08
CA ILE A 7 0.87 1.46 -9.48
C ILE A 7 1.32 0.01 -9.40
N VAL A 8 1.83 -0.51 -10.50
CA VAL A 8 2.25 -1.92 -10.58
C VAL A 8 3.74 -2.01 -10.83
N GLY A 9 4.47 -2.54 -9.87
CA GLY A 9 5.91 -2.79 -9.93
C GLY A 9 6.27 -4.16 -10.49
N ALA A 10 7.57 -4.48 -10.46
CA ALA A 10 8.16 -5.65 -11.12
C ALA A 10 8.02 -6.97 -10.36
N ALA A 11 7.69 -6.97 -9.05
CA ALA A 11 7.55 -8.20 -8.28
C ALA A 11 6.31 -9.01 -8.70
N SER A 12 6.23 -10.29 -8.26
CA SER A 12 5.11 -11.17 -8.61
C SER A 12 3.77 -10.57 -8.18
N LEU A 13 2.78 -10.76 -9.04
CA LEU A 13 1.37 -10.47 -8.76
C LEU A 13 0.56 -11.73 -8.43
N ASP A 14 1.22 -12.85 -8.12
CA ASP A 14 0.52 -14.09 -7.80
C ASP A 14 -0.40 -13.89 -6.59
N GLY A 15 -1.66 -14.31 -6.72
CA GLY A 15 -2.69 -14.13 -5.71
C GLY A 15 -3.18 -12.69 -5.53
N VAL A 16 -2.72 -11.71 -6.32
CA VAL A 16 -3.20 -10.31 -6.25
C VAL A 16 -4.37 -10.12 -7.20
N ARG A 17 -5.49 -9.59 -6.71
CA ARG A 17 -6.62 -9.17 -7.52
C ARG A 17 -6.55 -7.67 -7.80
N LEU A 18 -6.37 -7.33 -9.07
CA LEU A 18 -6.43 -5.95 -9.56
C LEU A 18 -7.71 -5.78 -10.38
N SER A 19 -8.51 -4.80 -10.02
CA SER A 19 -9.79 -4.52 -10.69
C SER A 19 -9.98 -3.01 -10.87
N PRO A 20 -9.15 -2.35 -11.71
CA PRO A 20 -9.32 -0.94 -12.01
C PRO A 20 -10.69 -0.70 -12.65
N ARG A 21 -11.37 0.38 -12.25
CA ARG A 21 -12.69 0.79 -12.74
C ARG A 21 -12.55 1.99 -13.68
N ALA A 22 -13.59 2.31 -14.40
CA ALA A 22 -13.63 3.53 -15.20
C ALA A 22 -13.37 4.77 -14.32
N GLY A 23 -12.38 5.56 -14.68
CA GLY A 23 -11.92 6.73 -13.94
C GLY A 23 -10.71 6.48 -13.06
N ASP A 24 -10.34 5.24 -12.74
CA ASP A 24 -9.07 4.92 -12.10
C ASP A 24 -7.91 5.16 -13.08
N TYR A 25 -6.71 5.34 -12.56
CA TYR A 25 -5.50 5.55 -13.34
C TYR A 25 -4.50 4.43 -13.08
N VAL A 26 -3.91 3.86 -14.11
CA VAL A 26 -3.01 2.71 -13.99
C VAL A 26 -1.62 3.09 -14.47
N ILE A 27 -0.62 2.98 -13.59
CA ILE A 27 0.80 3.22 -13.90
C ILE A 27 1.55 1.88 -13.85
N ALA A 28 2.28 1.58 -14.91
CA ALA A 28 3.25 0.50 -14.92
C ALA A 28 4.63 1.05 -14.54
N ALA A 29 5.21 0.57 -13.45
CA ALA A 29 6.58 0.86 -13.05
C ALA A 29 7.48 -0.30 -13.48
N ASP A 30 8.40 -0.04 -14.43
CA ASP A 30 9.36 -0.99 -14.98
C ASP A 30 8.70 -2.33 -15.40
N GLY A 31 9.15 -3.48 -14.86
CA GLY A 31 8.62 -4.83 -15.14
C GLY A 31 7.12 -5.01 -14.91
N GLY A 32 6.47 -4.10 -14.17
CA GLY A 32 5.03 -4.07 -13.97
C GLY A 32 4.24 -4.01 -15.28
N TYR A 33 4.82 -3.42 -16.33
CA TYR A 33 4.21 -3.39 -17.65
C TYR A 33 3.90 -4.80 -18.20
N ARG A 34 4.88 -5.72 -18.11
CA ARG A 34 4.68 -7.12 -18.51
C ARG A 34 3.56 -7.80 -17.74
N SER A 35 3.51 -7.56 -16.43
CA SER A 35 2.52 -8.17 -15.53
C SER A 35 1.10 -7.67 -15.81
N LEU A 36 0.92 -6.39 -16.12
CA LEU A 36 -0.36 -5.80 -16.53
C LEU A 36 -0.83 -6.34 -17.87
N LYS A 37 0.06 -6.35 -18.89
CA LYS A 37 -0.26 -6.88 -20.23
C LYS A 37 -0.68 -8.36 -20.16
N ALA A 38 -0.01 -9.18 -19.37
CA ALA A 38 -0.37 -10.59 -19.18
C ALA A 38 -1.78 -10.77 -18.59
N ARG A 39 -2.33 -9.75 -17.92
CA ARG A 39 -3.67 -9.73 -17.32
C ARG A 39 -4.71 -8.99 -18.19
N GLY A 40 -4.32 -8.52 -19.38
CA GLY A 40 -5.20 -7.76 -20.24
C GLY A 40 -5.54 -6.36 -19.70
N ILE A 41 -4.73 -5.83 -18.79
CA ILE A 41 -4.88 -4.48 -18.25
C ILE A 41 -3.93 -3.57 -19.01
N GLU A 42 -4.48 -2.57 -19.70
CA GLU A 42 -3.68 -1.54 -20.38
C GLU A 42 -3.38 -0.43 -19.39
N PRO A 43 -2.10 -0.09 -19.12
CA PRO A 43 -1.77 1.05 -18.28
C PRO A 43 -2.06 2.36 -19.00
N ASP A 44 -2.35 3.42 -18.26
CA ASP A 44 -2.46 4.79 -18.77
C ASP A 44 -1.09 5.45 -18.94
N PHE A 45 -0.12 5.01 -18.13
CA PHE A 45 1.24 5.53 -18.13
C PHE A 45 2.27 4.43 -17.81
N VAL A 46 3.43 4.49 -18.47
CA VAL A 46 4.52 3.53 -18.28
C VAL A 46 5.80 4.29 -17.98
N MET A 47 6.50 3.92 -16.91
CA MET A 47 7.76 4.55 -16.53
C MET A 47 8.77 3.57 -15.98
N GLY A 48 10.05 3.85 -16.15
CA GLY A 48 11.15 3.03 -15.68
C GLY A 48 12.40 3.16 -16.54
N ASP A 49 13.44 2.38 -16.20
CA ASP A 49 14.63 2.24 -17.03
C ASP A 49 14.52 1.06 -18.01
N PHE A 50 13.53 0.18 -17.78
CA PHE A 50 13.19 -0.99 -18.59
C PHE A 50 14.30 -2.03 -18.74
N ASP A 51 15.28 -2.01 -17.84
CA ASP A 51 16.37 -3.00 -17.85
C ASP A 51 15.84 -4.41 -17.57
N SER A 52 14.87 -4.55 -16.67
CA SER A 52 14.20 -5.82 -16.35
C SER A 52 13.32 -6.34 -17.49
N LEU A 53 12.86 -5.48 -18.40
CA LEU A 53 12.09 -5.87 -19.58
C LEU A 53 12.99 -6.25 -20.75
N GLY A 54 14.18 -5.66 -20.86
CA GLY A 54 15.08 -5.82 -22.00
C GLY A 54 14.61 -5.14 -23.29
N TYR A 55 13.52 -4.35 -23.24
CA TYR A 55 13.00 -3.55 -24.33
C TYR A 55 12.23 -2.35 -23.80
N ARG A 56 12.17 -1.26 -24.56
CA ARG A 56 11.30 -0.13 -24.28
C ARG A 56 9.87 -0.46 -24.71
N PRO A 57 8.87 -0.33 -23.82
CA PRO A 57 7.46 -0.54 -24.17
C PRO A 57 6.99 0.34 -25.33
N ASP A 58 6.26 -0.26 -26.27
CA ASP A 58 5.51 0.46 -27.30
C ASP A 58 4.18 0.92 -26.71
N HIS A 59 4.19 2.10 -26.10
CA HIS A 59 3.04 2.71 -25.45
C HIS A 59 3.07 4.23 -25.66
N PRO A 60 1.91 4.89 -25.91
CA PRO A 60 1.88 6.32 -26.22
C PRO A 60 2.42 7.21 -25.09
N ASN A 61 2.25 6.80 -23.86
CA ASN A 61 2.65 7.53 -22.66
C ASN A 61 3.77 6.78 -21.94
N VAL A 62 5.00 6.86 -22.43
CA VAL A 62 6.19 6.21 -21.86
C VAL A 62 7.20 7.25 -21.43
N GLU A 63 7.63 7.20 -20.18
CA GLU A 63 8.74 7.98 -19.64
C GLU A 63 9.91 7.09 -19.26
N THR A 64 11.09 7.34 -19.84
CA THR A 64 12.29 6.57 -19.57
C THR A 64 13.19 7.32 -18.58
N HIS A 65 13.57 6.65 -17.51
CA HIS A 65 14.48 7.18 -16.50
C HIS A 65 15.88 6.55 -16.62
N PRO A 66 16.96 7.26 -16.23
CA PRO A 66 18.28 6.65 -16.13
C PRO A 66 18.32 5.51 -15.12
N VAL A 67 19.15 4.48 -15.37
CA VAL A 67 19.38 3.38 -14.41
C VAL A 67 20.02 3.92 -13.11
N MET A 68 20.98 4.86 -13.23
CA MET A 68 21.58 5.54 -12.08
C MET A 68 20.71 6.71 -11.65
N LYS A 69 19.94 6.52 -10.59
CA LYS A 69 19.04 7.50 -9.99
C LYS A 69 18.94 7.27 -8.48
N ASP A 70 18.60 8.32 -7.75
CA ASP A 70 18.53 8.31 -6.29
C ASP A 70 17.20 7.74 -5.74
N ASP A 71 16.38 7.08 -6.59
CA ASP A 71 15.11 6.51 -6.18
C ASP A 71 14.73 5.25 -6.97
N THR A 72 13.79 4.49 -6.41
CA THR A 72 13.20 3.32 -7.07
C THR A 72 12.19 3.76 -8.14
N ASP A 73 11.94 2.91 -9.17
CA ASP A 73 10.90 3.18 -10.17
C ASP A 73 9.53 3.33 -9.53
N LEU A 74 9.26 2.55 -8.47
CA LEU A 74 8.05 2.67 -7.67
C LEU A 74 7.95 4.04 -6.99
N GLY A 75 9.02 4.51 -6.35
CA GLY A 75 9.06 5.83 -5.71
C GLY A 75 8.86 6.96 -6.71
N LEU A 76 9.47 6.86 -7.90
CA LEU A 76 9.26 7.79 -9.00
C LEU A 76 7.80 7.82 -9.46
N ALA A 77 7.18 6.64 -9.65
CA ALA A 77 5.79 6.53 -10.04
C ALA A 77 4.83 7.18 -9.02
N VAL A 78 5.08 6.94 -7.73
CA VAL A 78 4.32 7.55 -6.64
C VAL A 78 4.46 9.08 -6.65
N ARG A 79 5.69 9.62 -6.77
CA ARG A 79 5.90 11.07 -6.82
C ARG A 79 5.27 11.71 -8.05
N TRP A 80 5.39 11.07 -9.20
CA TRP A 80 4.74 11.53 -10.42
C TRP A 80 3.23 11.63 -10.20
N ALA A 81 2.61 10.58 -9.70
CA ALA A 81 1.17 10.53 -9.47
C ALA A 81 0.69 11.55 -8.41
N LEU A 82 1.44 11.73 -7.31
CA LEU A 82 1.16 12.80 -6.32
C LEU A 82 1.19 14.19 -6.96
N ALA A 83 2.19 14.47 -7.81
CA ALA A 83 2.32 15.74 -8.52
C ALA A 83 1.16 15.98 -9.51
N HIS A 84 0.55 14.89 -10.04
CA HIS A 84 -0.63 14.94 -10.90
C HIS A 84 -1.97 14.91 -10.15
N GLY A 85 -1.93 15.04 -8.83
CA GLY A 85 -3.13 15.22 -8.01
C GLY A 85 -3.78 13.93 -7.51
N HIS A 86 -3.18 12.76 -7.75
CA HIS A 86 -3.67 11.51 -7.18
C HIS A 86 -3.43 11.49 -5.66
N ARG A 87 -4.40 10.96 -4.90
CA ARG A 87 -4.35 10.90 -3.42
C ARG A 87 -4.71 9.54 -2.85
N ARG A 88 -5.19 8.60 -3.68
CA ARG A 88 -5.52 7.23 -3.26
C ARG A 88 -4.79 6.25 -4.17
N PHE A 89 -4.03 5.35 -3.56
CA PHE A 89 -3.10 4.48 -4.26
C PHE A 89 -3.31 3.02 -3.90
N VAL A 90 -3.38 2.17 -4.90
CA VAL A 90 -3.20 0.72 -4.76
C VAL A 90 -1.90 0.36 -5.47
N ILE A 91 -0.95 -0.16 -4.71
CA ILE A 91 0.39 -0.50 -5.20
C ILE A 91 0.55 -2.01 -5.13
N ALA A 92 0.80 -2.63 -6.27
CA ALA A 92 1.03 -4.06 -6.40
C ALA A 92 2.36 -4.37 -7.07
N GLY A 93 2.86 -5.61 -6.93
CA GLY A 93 4.19 -5.95 -7.44
C GLY A 93 5.33 -5.21 -6.73
N ALA A 94 5.13 -4.92 -5.43
CA ALA A 94 6.04 -4.16 -4.58
C ALA A 94 6.42 -4.91 -3.29
N LEU A 95 5.81 -6.06 -3.05
CA LEU A 95 6.06 -6.93 -1.90
C LEU A 95 6.64 -8.27 -2.32
N GLY A 96 7.49 -8.86 -1.48
CA GLY A 96 8.11 -10.16 -1.69
C GLY A 96 9.34 -10.11 -2.61
N GLY A 97 9.97 -11.27 -2.81
CA GLY A 97 11.21 -11.37 -3.57
C GLY A 97 12.39 -10.73 -2.82
N ARG A 98 12.77 -9.54 -3.20
CA ARG A 98 13.86 -8.78 -2.56
C ARG A 98 13.38 -8.08 -1.28
N LEU A 99 14.00 -8.40 -0.15
CA LEU A 99 13.65 -7.83 1.16
C LEU A 99 13.89 -6.31 1.22
N ASP A 100 14.99 -5.83 0.63
CA ASP A 100 15.32 -4.40 0.56
C ASP A 100 14.25 -3.60 -0.21
N GLN A 101 13.72 -4.14 -1.31
CA GLN A 101 12.62 -3.52 -2.05
C GLN A 101 11.31 -3.51 -1.24
N THR A 102 11.05 -4.56 -0.47
CA THR A 102 9.90 -4.59 0.44
C THR A 102 10.00 -3.49 1.50
N ILE A 103 11.17 -3.29 2.10
CA ILE A 103 11.41 -2.21 3.07
C ILE A 103 11.22 -0.84 2.40
N ALA A 104 11.80 -0.62 1.21
CA ALA A 104 11.63 0.62 0.46
C ALA A 104 10.15 0.89 0.12
N SER A 105 9.37 -0.14 -0.21
CA SER A 105 7.93 -0.03 -0.45
C SER A 105 7.16 0.40 0.80
N LEU A 106 7.53 -0.11 1.99
CA LEU A 106 6.94 0.34 3.26
C LEU A 106 7.30 1.81 3.55
N GLN A 107 8.54 2.22 3.26
CA GLN A 107 8.95 3.63 3.38
C GLN A 107 8.17 4.53 2.40
N THR A 108 7.96 4.08 1.16
CA THR A 108 7.13 4.78 0.17
C THR A 108 5.69 4.92 0.67
N LEU A 109 5.12 3.86 1.25
CA LEU A 109 3.78 3.88 1.83
C LEU A 109 3.67 4.90 2.97
N ARG A 110 4.68 4.98 3.84
CA ARG A 110 4.76 5.99 4.89
C ARG A 110 4.84 7.39 4.29
N GLY A 111 5.66 7.61 3.28
CA GLY A 111 5.80 8.89 2.59
C GLY A 111 4.50 9.38 1.93
N LEU A 112 3.67 8.46 1.41
CA LEU A 112 2.32 8.78 0.94
C LEU A 112 1.46 9.36 2.06
N THR A 113 1.48 8.74 3.23
CA THR A 113 0.70 9.18 4.39
C THR A 113 1.17 10.55 4.89
N ASP A 114 2.48 10.78 4.94
CA ASP A 114 3.06 12.09 5.31
C ASP A 114 2.71 13.19 4.28
N ALA A 115 2.44 12.81 3.02
CA ALA A 115 1.95 13.71 1.97
C ALA A 115 0.41 13.90 1.96
N GLY A 116 -0.30 13.40 2.97
CA GLY A 116 -1.75 13.47 3.08
C GLY A 116 -2.49 12.58 2.06
N ALA A 117 -1.84 11.53 1.59
CA ALA A 117 -2.41 10.56 0.66
C ALA A 117 -2.60 9.20 1.34
N GLN A 118 -3.55 8.41 0.84
CA GLN A 118 -3.82 7.07 1.31
C GLN A 118 -3.28 6.04 0.33
N GLY A 119 -2.48 5.10 0.82
CA GLY A 119 -1.92 4.01 0.03
C GLY A 119 -2.18 2.62 0.62
N TRP A 120 -2.23 1.64 -0.26
CA TRP A 120 -2.28 0.21 0.08
C TRP A 120 -1.28 -0.55 -0.78
N LEU A 121 -0.39 -1.31 -0.15
CA LEU A 121 0.46 -2.30 -0.81
C LEU A 121 -0.27 -3.64 -0.81
N ILE A 122 -0.34 -4.32 -1.95
CA ILE A 122 -0.96 -5.66 -2.06
C ILE A 122 0.03 -6.63 -2.69
N GLY A 123 0.30 -7.73 -2.02
CA GLY A 123 1.21 -8.77 -2.52
C GLY A 123 1.49 -9.88 -1.51
N CYS A 124 1.91 -11.02 -1.99
CA CYS A 124 2.29 -12.17 -1.15
C CYS A 124 1.21 -12.61 -0.15
N GLY A 125 -0.07 -12.43 -0.49
CA GLY A 125 -1.19 -12.76 0.40
C GLY A 125 -1.42 -11.75 1.53
N TRP A 126 -0.84 -10.56 1.44
CA TRP A 126 -0.98 -9.47 2.41
C TRP A 126 -1.41 -8.18 1.76
N VAL A 127 -2.17 -7.42 2.53
CA VAL A 127 -2.43 -6.00 2.28
C VAL A 127 -1.81 -5.19 3.42
N VAL A 128 -1.14 -4.11 3.07
CA VAL A 128 -0.48 -3.21 4.04
C VAL A 128 -0.95 -1.78 3.79
N THR A 129 -1.29 -1.08 4.86
CA THR A 129 -1.55 0.36 4.79
C THR A 129 -0.85 1.09 5.94
N ALA A 130 -0.73 2.41 5.83
CA ALA A 130 -0.29 3.28 6.92
C ALA A 130 -1.47 4.14 7.38
N VAL A 131 -1.60 4.30 8.70
CA VAL A 131 -2.61 5.15 9.34
C VAL A 131 -1.89 6.13 10.25
N GLN A 132 -2.11 7.42 10.03
CA GLN A 132 -1.52 8.51 10.80
C GLN A 132 -2.62 9.30 11.48
N ASN A 133 -2.51 9.49 12.81
CA ASN A 133 -3.41 10.33 13.61
C ASN A 133 -4.90 10.09 13.24
N GLY A 134 -5.33 8.82 13.20
CA GLY A 134 -6.63 8.50 12.61
C GLY A 134 -7.12 7.10 12.93
N THR A 135 -8.09 6.64 12.16
CA THR A 135 -8.74 5.34 12.36
C THR A 135 -8.91 4.61 11.04
N LEU A 136 -8.53 3.35 11.02
CA LEU A 136 -8.88 2.37 9.98
C LEU A 136 -9.98 1.49 10.52
N THR A 137 -11.10 1.40 9.80
CA THR A 137 -12.23 0.54 10.15
C THR A 137 -12.39 -0.56 9.10
N PHE A 138 -12.46 -1.79 9.56
CA PHE A 138 -12.71 -2.97 8.74
C PHE A 138 -14.19 -3.37 8.85
N PRO A 139 -14.83 -3.75 7.74
CA PRO A 139 -16.20 -4.26 7.77
C PRO A 139 -16.28 -5.57 8.57
N ALA A 140 -17.47 -5.92 9.01
CA ALA A 140 -17.75 -7.24 9.56
C ALA A 140 -17.52 -8.35 8.50
N GLY A 141 -17.22 -9.55 8.95
CA GLY A 141 -16.92 -10.71 8.09
C GLY A 141 -15.45 -10.86 7.72
N MET A 142 -14.56 -9.98 8.23
CA MET A 142 -13.12 -10.16 8.07
C MET A 142 -12.64 -11.35 8.90
N GLU A 143 -11.72 -12.13 8.30
CA GLU A 143 -11.10 -13.31 8.90
C GLU A 143 -9.57 -13.28 8.71
N GLY A 144 -8.85 -14.13 9.44
CA GLY A 144 -7.40 -14.29 9.33
C GLY A 144 -6.62 -13.32 10.21
N THR A 145 -5.33 -13.21 9.91
CA THR A 145 -4.37 -12.48 10.72
C THR A 145 -4.36 -10.99 10.38
N VAL A 146 -4.26 -10.16 11.41
CA VAL A 146 -3.98 -8.73 11.30
C VAL A 146 -2.83 -8.36 12.25
N SER A 147 -1.94 -7.48 11.81
CA SER A 147 -0.81 -7.01 12.62
C SER A 147 -0.71 -5.49 12.55
N VAL A 148 -0.28 -4.88 13.66
CA VAL A 148 -0.13 -3.44 13.79
C VAL A 148 1.26 -3.11 14.31
N PHE A 149 2.03 -2.31 13.58
CA PHE A 149 3.39 -1.91 13.96
C PHE A 149 3.52 -0.39 13.94
N SER A 150 4.27 0.16 14.89
CA SER A 150 4.69 1.56 14.77
C SER A 150 5.60 1.71 13.54
N SER A 151 5.34 2.71 12.70
CA SER A 151 6.19 3.03 11.55
C SER A 151 7.27 4.07 11.86
N GLY A 152 7.32 4.55 13.10
CA GLY A 152 8.31 5.49 13.62
C GLY A 152 8.72 5.06 15.03
N ASP A 153 9.42 5.92 15.77
CA ASP A 153 9.91 5.62 17.11
C ASP A 153 8.79 5.16 18.04
N ALA A 154 7.65 5.83 18.00
CA ALA A 154 6.46 5.47 18.76
C ALA A 154 5.17 5.90 18.07
N ALA A 155 4.10 5.13 18.30
CA ALA A 155 2.72 5.49 18.05
C ALA A 155 1.95 5.41 19.38
N ARG A 156 1.26 6.48 19.77
CA ARG A 156 0.58 6.63 21.07
C ARG A 156 -0.93 6.67 20.90
N GLY A 157 -1.63 6.33 21.97
CA GLY A 157 -3.09 6.26 21.95
C GLY A 157 -3.62 5.20 21.01
N VAL A 158 -2.84 4.12 20.80
CA VAL A 158 -3.26 3.03 19.90
C VAL A 158 -4.35 2.23 20.58
N THR A 159 -5.50 2.16 19.91
CA THR A 159 -6.68 1.43 20.38
C THR A 159 -7.15 0.47 19.31
N LEU A 160 -7.23 -0.81 19.66
CA LEU A 160 -7.71 -1.89 18.79
C LEU A 160 -9.06 -2.39 19.29
N ARG A 161 -10.06 -2.51 18.41
CA ARG A 161 -11.40 -3.01 18.70
C ARG A 161 -11.84 -4.07 17.69
N GLY A 162 -12.70 -5.01 18.13
CA GLY A 162 -13.23 -6.07 17.28
C GLY A 162 -12.21 -7.13 16.86
N LEU A 163 -11.02 -7.12 17.44
CA LEU A 163 -9.96 -8.08 17.24
C LEU A 163 -9.86 -9.04 18.44
N LEU A 164 -9.20 -10.18 18.23
CA LEU A 164 -9.03 -11.19 19.31
C LEU A 164 -8.30 -10.60 20.52
N TYR A 165 -7.27 -9.79 20.28
CA TYR A 165 -6.51 -9.09 21.32
C TYR A 165 -6.77 -7.60 21.20
N GLU A 166 -7.68 -7.09 22.03
CA GLU A 166 -7.97 -5.66 22.10
C GLU A 166 -6.98 -4.95 23.03
N VAL A 167 -6.67 -3.72 22.70
CA VAL A 167 -5.89 -2.81 23.55
C VAL A 167 -6.55 -1.44 23.58
N THR A 168 -6.32 -0.69 24.65
CA THR A 168 -6.83 0.69 24.80
C THR A 168 -5.67 1.58 25.20
N ASP A 169 -5.51 2.69 24.47
CA ASP A 169 -4.55 3.75 24.76
C ASP A 169 -3.09 3.23 24.93
N ALA A 170 -2.72 2.24 24.11
CA ALA A 170 -1.39 1.64 24.17
C ALA A 170 -0.36 2.51 23.41
N THR A 171 0.92 2.35 23.79
CA THR A 171 2.05 2.86 23.02
C THR A 171 2.73 1.70 22.30
N LEU A 172 2.78 1.77 20.96
CA LEU A 172 3.58 0.88 20.14
C LEU A 172 4.91 1.55 19.80
N THR A 173 6.01 0.81 19.83
CA THR A 173 7.33 1.32 19.44
C THR A 173 7.92 0.47 18.31
N CYS A 174 8.84 1.05 17.54
CA CYS A 174 9.54 0.30 16.48
C CYS A 174 10.48 -0.77 17.03
N ALA A 175 10.83 -0.72 18.32
CA ALA A 175 11.73 -1.67 18.98
C ALA A 175 11.01 -2.90 19.56
N MET A 176 9.66 -2.88 19.63
CA MET A 176 8.89 -3.95 20.26
C MET A 176 7.68 -4.35 19.40
N PRO A 177 7.64 -5.56 18.85
CA PRO A 177 6.56 -6.02 17.96
C PRO A 177 5.31 -6.46 18.73
N LEU A 178 4.76 -5.60 19.59
CA LEU A 178 3.61 -5.91 20.46
C LEU A 178 2.33 -6.23 19.68
N GLY A 179 2.13 -5.60 18.51
CA GLY A 179 0.91 -5.72 17.70
C GLY A 179 0.95 -6.83 16.66
N VAL A 180 1.91 -7.75 16.71
CA VAL A 180 2.02 -8.83 15.73
C VAL A 180 1.04 -9.97 16.01
N SER A 181 0.51 -10.60 14.92
CA SER A 181 -0.30 -11.83 14.98
C SER A 181 -1.58 -11.72 15.81
N ASN A 182 -2.28 -10.60 15.70
CA ASN A 182 -3.67 -10.50 16.13
C ASN A 182 -4.58 -11.17 15.08
N SER A 183 -5.86 -11.32 15.35
CA SER A 183 -6.82 -11.98 14.46
C SER A 183 -8.14 -11.22 14.42
N PHE A 184 -8.78 -11.22 13.24
CA PHE A 184 -10.15 -10.80 13.13
C PHE A 184 -11.08 -11.80 13.83
N THR A 185 -12.20 -11.30 14.37
CA THR A 185 -13.21 -12.12 15.04
C THR A 185 -14.47 -12.32 14.20
N GLY A 186 -14.51 -11.75 13.00
CA GLY A 186 -15.71 -11.66 12.16
C GLY A 186 -16.60 -10.46 12.50
N ALA A 187 -16.39 -9.78 13.62
CA ALA A 187 -17.05 -8.51 13.91
C ALA A 187 -16.43 -7.35 13.13
N GLU A 188 -17.11 -6.20 13.08
CA GLU A 188 -16.48 -4.95 12.67
C GLU A 188 -15.26 -4.69 13.56
N ALA A 189 -14.12 -4.31 12.96
CA ALA A 189 -12.89 -4.09 13.70
C ALA A 189 -12.29 -2.70 13.36
N SER A 190 -11.55 -2.14 14.32
CA SER A 190 -10.89 -0.86 14.09
C SER A 190 -9.49 -0.79 14.71
N VAL A 191 -8.63 -0.04 14.04
CA VAL A 191 -7.30 0.36 14.48
C VAL A 191 -7.27 1.88 14.54
N HIS A 192 -7.19 2.44 15.73
CA HIS A 192 -7.06 3.88 15.99
C HIS A 192 -5.66 4.20 16.47
N VAL A 193 -5.11 5.33 16.05
CA VAL A 193 -3.88 5.93 16.55
C VAL A 193 -4.10 7.42 16.79
N ALA A 194 -3.83 7.88 18.02
CA ALA A 194 -4.03 9.29 18.40
C ALA A 194 -2.83 10.16 17.99
N ASP A 195 -1.60 9.67 18.17
CA ASP A 195 -0.36 10.39 17.84
C ASP A 195 0.64 9.43 17.21
N GLY A 196 1.11 9.77 16.02
CA GLY A 196 2.06 9.00 15.24
C GLY A 196 1.43 8.21 14.10
N THR A 197 2.20 7.25 13.57
CA THR A 197 1.78 6.45 12.42
C THR A 197 2.00 4.96 12.70
N VAL A 198 1.03 4.16 12.33
CA VAL A 198 1.14 2.69 12.37
C VAL A 198 1.03 2.10 10.96
N PHE A 199 1.78 1.03 10.69
CA PHE A 199 1.47 0.11 9.61
C PHE A 199 0.43 -0.89 10.11
N VAL A 200 -0.59 -1.11 9.31
CA VAL A 200 -1.60 -2.15 9.53
C VAL A 200 -1.50 -3.14 8.38
N LEU A 201 -1.25 -4.40 8.72
CA LEU A 201 -1.07 -5.50 7.78
C LEU A 201 -2.16 -6.53 8.02
N TRP A 202 -2.81 -7.01 6.97
CA TRP A 202 -3.76 -8.12 7.09
C TRP A 202 -3.65 -9.08 5.92
N GLN A 203 -4.06 -10.33 6.15
CA GLN A 203 -4.13 -11.34 5.08
C GLN A 203 -5.23 -10.96 4.08
N GLY A 204 -4.87 -10.93 2.81
CA GLY A 204 -5.80 -10.57 1.75
C GLY A 204 -5.10 -10.43 0.39
N ASP A 205 -5.90 -10.38 -0.66
CA ASP A 205 -5.49 -10.29 -2.07
C ASP A 205 -6.09 -9.08 -2.79
N ALA A 206 -6.96 -8.34 -2.10
CA ALA A 206 -7.61 -7.11 -2.55
C ALA A 206 -8.06 -6.27 -1.35
N LEU A 207 -8.50 -5.04 -1.60
CA LEU A 207 -9.17 -4.22 -0.59
C LEU A 207 -10.57 -4.77 -0.33
N PRO A 208 -11.00 -4.94 0.93
CA PRO A 208 -12.36 -5.32 1.24
C PRO A 208 -13.33 -4.16 0.96
N ASP A 209 -14.53 -4.50 0.47
CA ASP A 209 -15.62 -3.52 0.36
C ASP A 209 -15.99 -3.01 1.75
N GLY A 210 -16.17 -1.69 1.89
CA GLY A 210 -16.49 -1.06 3.18
C GLY A 210 -15.29 -0.75 4.07
N LEU A 211 -14.04 -0.93 3.58
CA LEU A 211 -12.85 -0.45 4.29
C LEU A 211 -12.86 1.09 4.33
N GLU A 212 -12.77 1.65 5.53
CA GLU A 212 -12.76 3.11 5.73
C GLU A 212 -11.48 3.56 6.43
N VAL A 213 -10.88 4.66 5.93
CA VAL A 213 -9.80 5.38 6.61
C VAL A 213 -10.30 6.78 6.93
N ARG A 214 -10.21 7.16 8.19
CA ARG A 214 -10.50 8.53 8.66
C ARG A 214 -9.25 9.07 9.31
N HIS A 215 -8.72 10.14 8.73
CA HIS A 215 -7.63 10.89 9.36
C HIS A 215 -8.21 11.77 10.47
N GLY A 216 -7.46 11.93 11.57
CA GLY A 216 -7.83 12.89 12.61
C GLY A 216 -7.89 14.29 12.01
N ALA A 217 -8.84 15.11 12.47
CA ALA A 217 -8.80 16.54 12.17
C ALA A 217 -7.56 17.13 12.87
N ASP A 218 -6.78 17.90 12.10
CA ASP A 218 -5.70 18.74 12.64
C ASP A 218 -6.23 19.76 13.65
#